data_9ea63a2633b21d3344cbf867e6e6b556
#
_entry.id   9ea63a2633b21d3344cbf867e6e6b556
#
_cell.length_a   1.000
_cell.length_b   1.000
_cell.length_c   1.000
_cell.angle_alpha   90.00
_cell.angle_beta   90.00
_cell.angle_gamma   90.00
#
_symmetry.space_group_name_H-M   'P 1'
#
loop_
_entity.id
_entity.type
_entity.pdbx_description
1 polymer ?
#
loop_
_entity_poly.entity_id
_entity_poly.type
_entity_poly.pdbx_seq_one_letter_code
_entity_poly.pdbx_strand_id
1 'polypeptide(L)'
;MIYGNVNICHAVVDENGYIKYIGTRCHERRKGYATNLINELKLEFESLTCKTHKTNKVANILFTNLGTKVSEDDKFNYYAF
;
A
#
# COMPACT_ATOMS: atom_id res chain seq x y z
N MET A 1 -0.11 13.12 3.98
CA MET A 1 1.31 13.17 4.39
C MET A 1 2.11 12.15 3.59
N ILE A 2 3.34 12.49 3.24
CA ILE A 2 4.20 11.62 2.44
C ILE A 2 5.14 10.84 3.36
N TYR A 3 5.22 9.54 3.14
CA TYR A 3 6.11 8.62 3.87
C TYR A 3 7.06 7.95 2.88
N GLY A 4 8.28 7.65 3.33
CA GLY A 4 9.29 7.01 2.51
C GLY A 4 10.08 8.01 1.68
N ASN A 5 10.75 7.52 0.65
CA ASN A 5 11.61 8.30 -0.23
C ASN A 5 10.99 8.40 -1.63
N VAL A 6 10.65 9.62 -2.06
CA VAL A 6 9.99 9.85 -3.37
C VAL A 6 10.84 9.40 -4.55
N ASN A 7 12.15 9.24 -4.37
CA ASN A 7 13.06 8.76 -5.42
C ASN A 7 13.18 7.23 -5.48
N ILE A 8 12.67 6.53 -4.49
CA ILE A 8 12.77 5.06 -4.39
C ILE A 8 11.38 4.46 -4.27
N CYS A 9 10.76 4.60 -3.10
CA CYS A 9 9.43 4.10 -2.80
C CYS A 9 8.78 5.04 -1.79
N HIS A 10 7.58 5.50 -2.09
CA HIS A 10 6.87 6.39 -1.17
C HIS A 10 5.37 6.10 -1.16
N ALA A 11 4.72 6.56 -0.11
CA ALA A 11 3.28 6.49 0.04
C ALA A 11 2.71 7.84 0.46
N VAL A 12 1.49 8.12 0.03
CA VAL A 12 0.70 9.24 0.52
C VAL A 12 -0.42 8.66 1.37
N VAL A 13 -0.44 9.03 2.64
CA VAL A 13 -1.39 8.49 3.62
C VAL A 13 -2.09 9.66 4.30
N ASP A 14 -3.41 9.58 4.44
CA ASP A 14 -4.16 10.60 5.15
C ASP A 14 -4.10 10.39 6.67
N GLU A 15 -4.69 11.33 7.43
CA GLU A 15 -4.65 11.29 8.89
C GLU A 15 -5.40 10.12 9.51
N ASN A 16 -6.28 9.46 8.74
CA ASN A 16 -7.04 8.30 9.18
C ASN A 16 -6.36 6.98 8.88
N GLY A 17 -5.16 7.01 8.29
CA GLY A 17 -4.43 5.80 7.91
C GLY A 17 -4.88 5.22 6.58
N TYR A 18 -5.55 6.01 5.73
CA TYR A 18 -5.91 5.56 4.39
C TYR A 18 -4.77 5.87 3.42
N ILE A 19 -4.23 4.84 2.78
CA ILE A 19 -3.17 4.98 1.79
C ILE A 19 -3.79 5.44 0.47
N LYS A 20 -3.55 6.69 0.10
CA LYS A 20 -4.03 7.25 -1.17
C LYS A 20 -3.19 6.83 -2.34
N TYR A 21 -1.90 6.60 -2.11
CA TYR A 21 -0.95 6.19 -3.12
C TYR A 21 0.22 5.48 -2.48
N ILE A 22 0.72 4.43 -3.13
CA ILE A 22 2.00 3.82 -2.82
C ILE A 22 2.64 3.37 -4.13
N GLY A 23 3.91 3.68 -4.31
CA GLY A 23 4.60 3.33 -5.54
C GLY A 23 6.10 3.23 -5.35
N THR A 24 6.72 2.40 -6.17
CA THR A 24 8.16 2.19 -6.21
C THR A 24 8.65 2.52 -7.61
N ARG A 25 9.76 3.26 -7.70
CA ARG A 25 10.41 3.54 -8.98
C ARG A 25 10.74 2.23 -9.72
N CYS A 26 10.60 2.22 -11.05
CA CYS A 26 10.69 0.97 -11.82
C CYS A 26 12.03 0.23 -11.66
N HIS A 27 13.15 0.93 -11.53
CA HIS A 27 14.44 0.27 -11.29
C HIS A 27 14.71 -0.05 -9.81
N GLU A 28 13.77 0.31 -8.94
CA GLU A 28 13.84 -0.02 -7.52
C GLU A 28 12.81 -1.08 -7.10
N ARG A 29 12.07 -1.62 -8.06
CA ARG A 29 11.07 -2.66 -7.81
C ARG A 29 11.74 -3.99 -7.45
N ARG A 30 10.99 -4.86 -6.75
CA ARG A 30 11.41 -6.20 -6.33
C ARG A 30 12.56 -6.22 -5.32
N LYS A 31 12.81 -5.09 -4.67
CA LYS A 31 13.81 -4.99 -3.59
C LYS A 31 13.18 -4.97 -2.20
N GLY A 32 11.86 -5.14 -2.10
CA GLY A 32 11.16 -5.17 -0.83
C GLY A 32 10.85 -3.81 -0.23
N TYR A 33 11.05 -2.72 -0.94
CA TYR A 33 10.83 -1.37 -0.42
C TYR A 33 9.37 -1.12 -0.04
N ALA A 34 8.42 -1.55 -0.89
CA ALA A 34 7.00 -1.38 -0.60
C ALA A 34 6.57 -2.17 0.64
N THR A 35 7.06 -3.39 0.78
CA THR A 35 6.80 -4.24 1.95
C THR A 35 7.33 -3.57 3.23
N ASN A 36 8.57 -3.08 3.19
CA ASN A 36 9.19 -2.40 4.33
C ASN A 36 8.42 -1.14 4.71
N LEU A 37 8.01 -0.36 3.72
CA LEU A 37 7.27 0.87 3.95
C LEU A 37 5.91 0.60 4.59
N ILE A 38 5.16 -0.39 4.12
CA ILE A 38 3.88 -0.76 4.72
C ILE A 38 4.08 -1.25 6.15
N ASN A 39 5.12 -2.04 6.41
CA ASN A 39 5.41 -2.49 7.77
C ASN A 39 5.75 -1.34 8.71
N GLU A 40 6.47 -0.31 8.25
CA GLU A 40 6.71 0.91 9.01
C GLU A 40 5.41 1.68 9.27
N LEU A 41 4.55 1.80 8.28
CA LEU A 41 3.26 2.48 8.42
C LEU A 41 2.34 1.79 9.43
N LYS A 42 2.40 0.46 9.51
CA LYS A 42 1.63 -0.30 10.52
C LYS A 42 2.01 0.06 11.95
N LEU A 43 3.25 0.50 12.17
CA LEU A 43 3.70 0.93 13.49
C LEU A 43 3.19 2.32 13.86
N GLU A 44 2.91 3.17 12.85
CA GLU A 44 2.46 4.54 13.07
C GLU A 44 0.94 4.69 13.14
N PHE A 45 0.20 3.84 12.45
CA PHE A 45 -1.25 3.92 12.37
C PHE A 45 -1.91 2.70 13.01
N GLU A 46 -2.88 2.93 13.88
CA GLU A 46 -3.67 1.83 14.46
C GLU A 46 -4.51 1.14 13.39
N SER A 47 -5.02 1.91 12.44
CA SER A 47 -5.80 1.40 11.32
C SER A 47 -5.18 1.89 10.04
N LEU A 48 -4.72 0.97 9.22
CA LEU A 48 -4.13 1.26 7.92
C LEU A 48 -4.94 0.54 6.85
N THR A 49 -5.46 1.29 5.90
CA THR A 49 -6.33 0.76 4.84
C THR A 49 -5.92 1.28 3.48
N CYS A 50 -6.30 0.55 2.44
CA CYS A 50 -6.15 1.03 1.07
C CYS A 50 -7.16 0.35 0.15
N LYS A 51 -7.26 0.88 -1.08
CA LYS A 51 -7.94 0.19 -2.16
C LYS A 51 -7.01 0.11 -3.37
N THR A 52 -7.22 -0.89 -4.21
CA THR A 52 -6.51 -1.01 -5.47
C THR A 52 -7.44 -1.56 -6.54
N HIS A 53 -7.18 -1.17 -7.78
CA HIS A 53 -7.95 -1.65 -8.92
C HIS A 53 -7.78 -3.16 -9.07
N LYS A 54 -8.86 -3.88 -9.35
CA LYS A 54 -8.82 -5.36 -9.50
C LYS A 54 -7.85 -5.82 -10.58
N THR A 55 -7.60 -4.99 -11.58
CA THR A 55 -6.66 -5.30 -12.68
C THR A 55 -5.20 -5.10 -12.31
N ASN A 56 -4.90 -4.47 -11.19
CA ASN A 56 -3.53 -4.28 -10.74
C ASN A 56 -3.04 -5.51 -9.98
N LYS A 57 -2.56 -6.51 -10.72
CA LYS A 57 -2.16 -7.79 -10.16
C LYS A 57 -1.04 -7.69 -9.14
N VAL A 58 -0.04 -6.87 -9.44
CA VAL A 58 1.13 -6.70 -8.56
C VAL A 58 0.72 -6.13 -7.20
N ALA A 59 -0.08 -5.07 -7.21
CA ALA A 59 -0.57 -4.46 -5.97
C ALA A 59 -1.48 -5.42 -5.18
N ASN A 60 -2.36 -6.15 -5.86
CA ASN A 60 -3.24 -7.10 -5.19
C ASN A 60 -2.46 -8.24 -4.52
N ILE A 61 -1.41 -8.74 -5.15
CA ILE A 61 -0.53 -9.76 -4.55
C ILE A 61 0.15 -9.20 -3.31
N LEU A 62 0.75 -8.01 -3.43
CA LEU A 62 1.44 -7.36 -2.32
C LEU A 62 0.50 -7.15 -1.12
N PHE A 63 -0.66 -6.58 -1.35
CA PHE A 63 -1.60 -6.26 -0.28
C PHE A 63 -2.22 -7.51 0.34
N THR A 64 -2.46 -8.55 -0.45
CA THR A 64 -2.94 -9.84 0.08
C THR A 64 -1.90 -10.49 0.99
N ASN A 65 -0.61 -10.36 0.66
CA ASN A 65 0.46 -10.91 1.48
C ASN A 65 0.69 -10.13 2.79
N LEU A 66 0.46 -8.83 2.79
CA LEU A 66 0.76 -7.96 3.93
C LEU A 66 -0.45 -7.67 4.81
N GLY A 67 -1.65 -7.84 4.28
CA GLY A 67 -2.89 -7.52 4.98
C GLY A 67 -4.00 -8.47 4.62
N THR A 68 -5.23 -8.00 4.79
CA THR A 68 -6.43 -8.78 4.53
C THR A 68 -7.37 -8.02 3.61
N LYS A 69 -7.87 -8.70 2.58
CA LYS A 69 -8.94 -8.15 1.75
C LYS A 69 -10.23 -8.14 2.56
N VAL A 70 -10.79 -6.98 2.80
CA VAL A 70 -11.97 -6.81 3.66
C VAL A 70 -13.25 -6.57 2.87
N SER A 71 -13.14 -6.13 1.62
CA SER A 71 -14.29 -5.82 0.78
C SER A 71 -13.88 -5.75 -0.68
N GLU A 72 -14.85 -5.73 -1.57
CA GLU A 72 -14.65 -5.47 -2.99
C GLU A 72 -15.92 -4.89 -3.62
N ASP A 73 -15.75 -4.16 -4.71
CA ASP A 73 -16.83 -3.73 -5.58
C ASP A 73 -16.52 -4.14 -7.03
N ASP A 74 -17.20 -3.56 -8.01
CA ASP A 74 -16.99 -3.93 -9.42
C ASP A 74 -15.59 -3.62 -9.93
N LYS A 75 -14.92 -2.61 -9.37
CA LYS A 75 -13.65 -2.09 -9.87
C LYS A 75 -12.49 -2.26 -8.91
N PHE A 76 -12.73 -2.24 -7.60
CA PHE A 76 -11.70 -2.17 -6.58
C PHE A 76 -11.77 -3.31 -5.57
N ASN A 77 -10.60 -3.70 -5.08
CA ASN A 77 -10.44 -4.49 -3.87
C ASN A 77 -10.00 -3.57 -2.73
N TYR A 78 -10.51 -3.80 -1.54
CA TYR A 78 -10.22 -3.02 -0.33
C TYR A 78 -9.48 -3.87 0.67
N TYR A 79 -8.40 -3.30 1.23
CA TYR A 79 -7.51 -4.02 2.15
C TYR A 79 -7.36 -3.29 3.47
N ALA A 80 -7.17 -4.07 4.55
CA ALA A 80 -6.78 -3.58 5.86
C ALA A 80 -5.50 -4.29 6.32
N PHE A 81 -4.66 -3.54 7.01
CA PHE A 81 -3.36 -4.04 7.45
C PHE A 81 -3.23 -4.07 8.97
#